data_24e47dbeb2ba0d05200ecd07cfec3ff4
#
_entry.id   24e47dbeb2ba0d05200ecd07cfec3ff4
#
_cell.length_a   1.000
_cell.length_b   1.000
_cell.length_c   1.000
_cell.angle_alpha   90.00
_cell.angle_beta   90.00
_cell.angle_gamma   90.00
#
_symmetry.space_group_name_H-M   'P 1'
#
loop_
_entity.id
_entity.type
_entity.pdbx_description
1 polymer ?
#
loop_
_entity_poly.entity_id
_entity_poly.type
_entity_poly.pdbx_seq_one_letter_code
_entity_poly.pdbx_strand_id
1 'polypeptide(L)'
;LKRFDGEEQEDLEVKIKEIIDLAEAEDIFAKAVKKKEAGISIYKENDAMWVALNTEGEEVYLFSCEGFGFITQDFLYEKIDDLYDNIGYVAMMEVKEHLSHLTIHETTKSIFDVSLAAYLVNPLKSTYEYDDIARDYKSMMLPSRKELIDKKHPMVTDGVLSDAGKKIMGYEAYISREAIQPLSDKLTELEMMDLYREIEIPTMFALHDMEVRGIH
;
A
#
# COMPACT_ATOMS: atom_id res chain seq x y z
N LEU A 1 -24.19 -36.70 -9.19
CA LEU A 1 -22.94 -36.02 -9.63
C LEU A 1 -23.29 -34.57 -9.95
N LYS A 2 -23.11 -33.66 -8.98
CA LYS A 2 -23.16 -32.21 -9.24
C LYS A 2 -21.80 -31.80 -9.78
N ARG A 3 -21.77 -31.33 -11.02
CA ARG A 3 -20.63 -30.61 -11.57
C ARG A 3 -20.44 -29.33 -10.72
N PHE A 4 -19.27 -29.17 -10.12
CA PHE A 4 -18.79 -27.88 -9.67
C PHE A 4 -18.46 -27.11 -10.95
N ASP A 5 -19.25 -26.08 -11.24
CA ASP A 5 -18.88 -25.05 -12.19
C ASP A 5 -17.69 -24.33 -11.56
N GLY A 6 -16.51 -24.53 -12.16
CA GLY A 6 -15.34 -23.72 -11.82
C GLY A 6 -15.64 -22.31 -12.26
N GLU A 7 -15.82 -21.40 -11.31
CA GLU A 7 -15.68 -19.98 -11.59
C GLU A 7 -14.27 -19.80 -12.15
N GLU A 8 -14.16 -19.32 -13.38
CA GLU A 8 -12.90 -18.88 -13.95
C GLU A 8 -12.40 -17.76 -13.05
N GLN A 9 -11.35 -18.05 -12.27
CA GLN A 9 -10.64 -17.04 -11.52
C GLN A 9 -9.96 -16.15 -12.57
N GLU A 10 -10.45 -14.92 -12.71
CA GLU A 10 -9.76 -13.91 -13.50
C GLU A 10 -8.41 -13.66 -12.83
N ASP A 11 -7.35 -14.00 -13.52
CA ASP A 11 -5.99 -13.63 -13.11
C ASP A 11 -5.90 -12.10 -13.15
N LEU A 12 -5.69 -11.47 -11.98
CA LEU A 12 -5.48 -10.04 -11.91
C LEU A 12 -4.18 -9.67 -12.63
N GLU A 13 -4.29 -8.91 -13.71
CA GLU A 13 -3.16 -8.31 -14.41
C GLU A 13 -3.06 -6.82 -14.06
N VAL A 14 -2.26 -6.51 -13.05
CA VAL A 14 -1.95 -5.12 -12.70
C VAL A 14 -1.07 -4.52 -13.80
N LYS A 15 -1.52 -3.43 -14.40
CA LYS A 15 -0.81 -2.72 -15.47
C LYS A 15 0.12 -1.68 -14.85
N ILE A 16 1.42 -1.99 -14.83
CA ILE A 16 2.43 -1.11 -14.22
C ILE A 16 2.97 -0.16 -15.29
N LYS A 17 2.83 1.14 -15.03
CA LYS A 17 3.43 2.22 -15.81
C LYS A 17 4.57 2.84 -15.02
N GLU A 18 5.80 2.66 -15.49
CA GLU A 18 6.98 3.24 -14.85
C GLU A 18 7.11 4.73 -15.21
N ILE A 19 7.33 5.56 -14.20
CA ILE A 19 7.44 7.01 -14.29
C ILE A 19 8.81 7.45 -13.83
N ILE A 20 9.58 8.02 -14.74
CA ILE A 20 10.92 8.55 -14.50
C ILE A 20 11.03 10.05 -14.77
N ASP A 21 10.07 10.62 -15.48
CA ASP A 21 9.99 12.03 -15.79
C ASP A 21 9.29 12.81 -14.68
N LEU A 22 9.93 13.88 -14.21
CA LEU A 22 9.41 14.69 -13.12
C LEU A 22 8.11 15.40 -13.46
N ALA A 23 7.98 15.96 -14.68
CA ALA A 23 6.77 16.66 -15.09
C ALA A 23 5.59 15.70 -15.24
N GLU A 24 5.83 14.50 -15.73
CA GLU A 24 4.81 13.44 -15.78
C GLU A 24 4.39 13.02 -14.35
N ALA A 25 5.34 12.87 -13.43
CA ALA A 25 5.05 12.57 -12.03
C ALA A 25 4.20 13.67 -11.39
N GLU A 26 4.53 14.93 -11.56
CA GLU A 26 3.75 16.07 -11.08
C GLU A 26 2.30 16.06 -11.61
N ASP A 27 2.11 15.80 -12.91
CA ASP A 27 0.78 15.72 -13.52
C ASP A 27 -0.06 14.56 -12.93
N ILE A 28 0.56 13.38 -12.74
CA ILE A 28 -0.12 12.23 -12.15
C ILE A 28 -0.56 12.53 -10.72
N PHE A 29 0.31 13.09 -9.86
CA PHE A 29 -0.06 13.45 -8.49
C PHE A 29 -1.09 14.59 -8.44
N ALA A 30 -1.02 15.57 -9.34
CA ALA A 30 -2.02 16.64 -9.45
C ALA A 30 -3.42 16.11 -9.81
N LYS A 31 -3.49 15.01 -10.53
CA LYS A 31 -4.75 14.30 -10.81
C LYS A 31 -5.17 13.42 -9.65
N ALA A 32 -4.22 12.75 -9.00
CA ALA A 32 -4.47 11.86 -7.88
C ALA A 32 -5.11 12.57 -6.68
N VAL A 33 -4.69 13.79 -6.34
CA VAL A 33 -5.26 14.58 -5.23
C VAL A 33 -6.75 14.96 -5.43
N LYS A 34 -7.30 14.73 -6.61
CA LYS A 34 -8.72 14.94 -6.93
C LYS A 34 -9.57 13.67 -6.84
N LYS A 35 -8.93 12.53 -6.56
CA LYS A 35 -9.61 11.25 -6.39
C LYS A 35 -10.12 11.11 -4.95
N LYS A 36 -11.00 10.13 -4.72
CA LYS A 36 -11.54 9.86 -3.38
C LYS A 36 -10.62 8.98 -2.56
N GLU A 37 -9.93 8.07 -3.23
CA GLU A 37 -9.14 6.99 -2.62
C GLU A 37 -7.88 6.76 -3.42
N ALA A 38 -6.81 6.39 -2.72
CA ALA A 38 -5.58 5.91 -3.33
C ALA A 38 -5.02 4.73 -2.54
N GLY A 39 -4.39 3.81 -3.25
CA GLY A 39 -3.56 2.76 -2.67
C GLY A 39 -2.10 3.03 -2.99
N ILE A 40 -1.23 2.89 -2.00
CA ILE A 40 0.20 3.18 -2.11
C ILE A 40 1.01 2.00 -1.60
N SER A 41 2.15 1.74 -2.25
CA SER A 41 3.24 0.93 -1.75
C SER A 41 4.53 1.72 -1.82
N ILE A 42 5.34 1.65 -0.78
CA ILE A 42 6.65 2.30 -0.69
C ILE A 42 7.69 1.23 -0.41
N TYR A 43 8.76 1.22 -1.19
CA TYR A 43 9.92 0.37 -0.93
C TYR A 43 11.22 1.19 -1.01
N LYS A 44 12.09 0.98 -0.03
CA LYS A 44 13.41 1.63 0.03
C LYS A 44 14.49 0.58 0.20
N GLU A 45 15.57 0.75 -0.52
CA GLU A 45 16.79 -0.01 -0.34
C GLU A 45 18.00 0.89 -0.60
N ASN A 46 18.88 1.03 0.38
CA ASN A 46 19.99 1.99 0.35
C ASN A 46 19.50 3.42 0.05
N ASP A 47 20.02 4.03 -1.01
CA ASP A 47 19.64 5.38 -1.43
C ASP A 47 18.50 5.43 -2.47
N ALA A 48 18.02 4.26 -2.90
CA ALA A 48 16.92 4.16 -3.85
C ALA A 48 15.56 4.03 -3.14
N MET A 49 14.53 4.56 -3.78
CA MET A 49 13.15 4.51 -3.30
C MET A 49 12.20 4.34 -4.49
N TRP A 50 11.19 3.51 -4.30
CA TRP A 50 10.12 3.33 -5.26
C TRP A 50 8.78 3.53 -4.58
N VAL A 51 7.85 4.15 -5.30
CA VAL A 51 6.47 4.36 -4.85
C VAL A 51 5.52 3.87 -5.94
N ALA A 52 4.64 2.95 -5.59
CA ALA A 52 3.53 2.54 -6.44
C ALA A 52 2.25 3.25 -6.01
N LEU A 53 1.48 3.74 -6.96
CA LEU A 53 0.23 4.48 -6.76
C LEU A 53 -0.87 3.91 -7.64
N ASN A 54 -1.97 3.50 -7.01
CA ASN A 54 -3.21 3.15 -7.70
C ASN A 54 -4.35 4.05 -7.24
N THR A 55 -5.07 4.67 -8.15
CA THR A 55 -6.20 5.56 -7.85
C THR A 55 -7.51 5.09 -8.46
N GLU A 56 -7.44 4.27 -9.51
CA GLU A 56 -8.61 3.69 -10.17
C GLU A 56 -8.19 2.51 -11.07
N GLY A 57 -9.11 1.60 -11.32
CA GLY A 57 -8.86 0.45 -12.19
C GLY A 57 -7.64 -0.36 -11.79
N GLU A 58 -7.01 -0.99 -12.76
CA GLU A 58 -5.86 -1.88 -12.60
C GLU A 58 -4.52 -1.21 -12.94
N GLU A 59 -4.52 0.05 -13.35
CA GLU A 59 -3.30 0.80 -13.68
C GLU A 59 -2.61 1.27 -12.40
N VAL A 60 -1.33 0.94 -12.28
CA VAL A 60 -0.46 1.36 -11.18
C VAL A 60 0.69 2.18 -11.76
N TYR A 61 0.86 3.39 -11.25
CA TYR A 61 2.04 4.21 -11.55
C TYR A 61 3.17 3.85 -10.59
N LEU A 62 4.32 3.53 -11.14
CA LEU A 62 5.52 3.22 -10.37
C LEU A 62 6.56 4.33 -10.57
N PHE A 63 6.76 5.14 -9.53
CA PHE A 63 7.75 6.21 -9.50
C PHE A 63 9.06 5.66 -8.96
N SER A 64 10.16 5.94 -9.65
CA SER A 64 11.49 5.49 -9.28
C SER A 64 12.39 6.68 -8.91
N CYS A 65 12.93 6.64 -7.70
CA CYS A 65 14.04 7.48 -7.27
C CYS A 65 15.30 6.61 -7.23
N GLU A 66 16.02 6.57 -8.34
CA GLU A 66 17.22 5.76 -8.54
C GLU A 66 18.42 6.69 -8.82
N GLY A 67 19.21 6.98 -7.79
CA GLY A 67 20.47 7.68 -7.93
C GLY A 67 20.37 9.06 -8.59
N PHE A 68 20.73 9.17 -9.86
CA PHE A 68 20.82 10.43 -10.61
C PHE A 68 19.52 10.84 -11.32
N GLY A 69 18.40 10.22 -10.99
CA GLY A 69 17.08 10.59 -11.55
C GLY A 69 16.60 11.98 -11.07
N PHE A 70 15.64 12.56 -11.81
CA PHE A 70 15.04 13.86 -11.46
C PHE A 70 13.98 13.76 -10.36
N ILE A 71 13.42 12.56 -10.13
CA ILE A 71 12.48 12.29 -9.05
C ILE A 71 13.29 12.02 -7.79
N THR A 72 13.11 12.84 -6.76
CA THR A 72 13.79 12.70 -5.47
C THR A 72 12.91 12.04 -4.42
N GLN A 73 13.51 11.52 -3.36
CA GLN A 73 12.76 10.97 -2.22
C GLN A 73 11.89 12.07 -1.57
N ASP A 74 12.42 13.27 -1.38
CA ASP A 74 11.69 14.39 -0.79
C ASP A 74 10.47 14.77 -1.62
N PHE A 75 10.61 14.79 -2.95
CA PHE A 75 9.47 15.00 -3.86
C PHE A 75 8.38 13.95 -3.65
N LEU A 76 8.75 12.67 -3.59
CA LEU A 76 7.78 11.59 -3.41
C LEU A 76 7.06 11.66 -2.06
N TYR A 77 7.80 11.93 -0.97
CA TYR A 77 7.17 12.09 0.35
C TYR A 77 6.26 13.31 0.40
N GLU A 78 6.66 14.44 -0.17
CA GLU A 78 5.81 15.64 -0.27
C GLU A 78 4.51 15.33 -1.01
N LYS A 79 4.57 14.60 -2.13
CA LYS A 79 3.38 14.20 -2.89
C LYS A 79 2.47 13.22 -2.15
N ILE A 80 3.05 12.32 -1.37
CA ILE A 80 2.29 11.42 -0.51
C ILE A 80 1.59 12.22 0.60
N ASP A 81 2.27 13.16 1.25
CA ASP A 81 1.66 14.05 2.24
C ASP A 81 0.51 14.88 1.62
N ASP A 82 0.68 15.40 0.40
CA ASP A 82 -0.38 16.08 -0.34
C ASP A 82 -1.61 15.18 -0.56
N LEU A 83 -1.41 13.89 -0.84
CA LEU A 83 -2.52 12.94 -0.94
C LEU A 83 -3.26 12.80 0.40
N TYR A 84 -2.53 12.62 1.50
CA TYR A 84 -3.15 12.52 2.83
C TYR A 84 -3.93 13.77 3.22
N ASP A 85 -3.49 14.95 2.79
CA ASP A 85 -4.14 16.23 3.09
C ASP A 85 -5.40 16.47 2.26
N ASN A 86 -5.50 15.87 1.07
CA ASN A 86 -6.53 16.27 0.08
C ASN A 86 -7.56 15.18 -0.25
N ILE A 87 -7.28 13.90 -0.02
CA ILE A 87 -8.20 12.83 -0.41
C ILE A 87 -8.83 12.12 0.78
N GLY A 88 -9.92 11.39 0.53
CA GLY A 88 -10.69 10.74 1.59
C GLY A 88 -9.91 9.63 2.30
N TYR A 89 -9.27 8.73 1.55
CA TYR A 89 -8.45 7.65 2.08
C TYR A 89 -7.20 7.43 1.24
N VAL A 90 -6.07 7.35 1.93
CA VAL A 90 -4.80 6.82 1.41
C VAL A 90 -4.54 5.49 2.11
N ALA A 91 -4.69 4.40 1.38
CA ALA A 91 -4.50 3.06 1.90
C ALA A 91 -3.08 2.55 1.65
N MET A 92 -2.51 1.94 2.66
CA MET A 92 -1.19 1.34 2.65
C MET A 92 -1.21 0.08 3.51
N MET A 93 -0.40 -0.92 3.21
CA MET A 93 -0.39 -2.17 3.97
C MET A 93 0.06 -1.95 5.41
N GLU A 94 1.15 -1.24 5.63
CA GLU A 94 1.74 -0.99 6.95
C GLU A 94 2.21 0.46 7.04
N VAL A 95 1.34 1.34 7.49
CA VAL A 95 1.62 2.79 7.57
C VAL A 95 2.76 3.10 8.55
N LYS A 96 2.85 2.37 9.67
CA LYS A 96 3.84 2.60 10.73
C LYS A 96 5.27 2.64 10.21
N GLU A 97 5.61 1.78 9.26
CA GLU A 97 6.96 1.65 8.69
C GLU A 97 7.44 2.93 7.96
N HIS A 98 6.51 3.83 7.62
CA HIS A 98 6.79 5.04 6.86
C HIS A 98 6.63 6.35 7.64
N LEU A 99 6.19 6.29 8.90
CA LEU A 99 5.88 7.47 9.71
C LEU A 99 7.06 8.42 9.93
N SER A 100 8.30 7.91 9.95
CA SER A 100 9.50 8.75 10.08
C SER A 100 9.71 9.73 8.94
N HIS A 101 9.06 9.53 7.82
CA HIS A 101 9.24 10.29 6.58
C HIS A 101 7.99 11.06 6.13
N LEU A 102 6.86 10.81 6.76
CA LEU A 102 5.58 11.45 6.47
C LEU A 102 5.25 12.50 7.54
N THR A 103 4.52 13.55 7.16
CA THR A 103 4.08 14.62 8.06
C THR A 103 2.67 14.39 8.62
N ILE A 104 2.09 13.21 8.37
CA ILE A 104 0.77 12.81 8.91
C ILE A 104 0.79 12.70 10.43
N HIS A 105 -0.38 12.89 11.03
CA HIS A 105 -0.59 12.84 12.47
C HIS A 105 -1.63 11.78 12.84
N GLU A 106 -1.70 11.42 14.11
CA GLU A 106 -2.70 10.48 14.64
C GLU A 106 -4.16 10.91 14.38
N THR A 107 -4.37 12.23 14.15
CA THR A 107 -5.68 12.82 13.83
C THR A 107 -5.95 12.91 12.34
N THR A 108 -5.03 12.52 11.47
CA THR A 108 -5.20 12.55 10.02
C THR A 108 -6.26 11.52 9.60
N LYS A 109 -7.41 11.99 9.11
CA LYS A 109 -8.58 11.15 8.83
C LYS A 109 -8.44 10.27 7.60
N SER A 110 -7.56 10.64 6.67
CA SER A 110 -7.32 9.92 5.42
C SER A 110 -6.46 8.67 5.57
N ILE A 111 -5.87 8.44 6.74
CA ILE A 111 -5.05 7.24 6.98
C ILE A 111 -5.94 5.99 6.92
N PHE A 112 -5.54 5.03 6.10
CA PHE A 112 -6.11 3.69 6.07
C PHE A 112 -4.99 2.64 6.08
N ASP A 113 -4.70 2.09 7.26
CA ASP A 113 -3.77 0.97 7.41
C ASP A 113 -4.52 -0.33 7.18
N VAL A 114 -4.22 -0.99 6.06
CA VAL A 114 -4.94 -2.19 5.62
C VAL A 114 -4.65 -3.39 6.52
N SER A 115 -3.39 -3.60 6.88
CA SER A 115 -3.00 -4.72 7.73
C SER A 115 -3.61 -4.61 9.13
N LEU A 116 -3.61 -3.40 9.70
CA LEU A 116 -4.23 -3.13 10.99
C LEU A 116 -5.76 -3.33 10.96
N ALA A 117 -6.43 -2.85 9.92
CA ALA A 117 -7.86 -3.07 9.73
C ALA A 117 -8.20 -4.57 9.60
N ALA A 118 -7.43 -5.30 8.79
CA ALA A 118 -7.61 -6.74 8.61
C ALA A 118 -7.33 -7.53 9.88
N TYR A 119 -6.34 -7.13 10.67
CA TYR A 119 -6.06 -7.71 11.99
C TYR A 119 -7.25 -7.56 12.93
N LEU A 120 -7.84 -6.38 13.02
CA LEU A 120 -9.03 -6.16 13.87
C LEU A 120 -10.23 -7.00 13.43
N VAL A 121 -10.44 -7.14 12.13
CA VAL A 121 -11.54 -7.96 11.60
C VAL A 121 -11.32 -9.45 11.89
N ASN A 122 -10.09 -9.94 11.80
CA ASN A 122 -9.76 -11.33 12.07
C ASN A 122 -8.36 -11.49 12.69
N PRO A 123 -8.23 -11.41 14.04
CA PRO A 123 -6.93 -11.43 14.71
C PRO A 123 -6.27 -12.83 14.79
N LEU A 124 -6.92 -13.86 14.26
CA LEU A 124 -6.42 -15.25 14.34
C LEU A 124 -5.52 -15.65 13.18
N LYS A 125 -5.32 -14.80 12.20
CA LYS A 125 -4.44 -15.08 11.06
C LYS A 125 -2.98 -14.85 11.42
N SER A 126 -2.11 -15.60 10.75
CA SER A 126 -0.66 -15.47 10.93
C SER A 126 -0.04 -14.32 10.14
N THR A 127 -0.67 -13.93 9.04
CA THR A 127 -0.20 -12.86 8.14
C THR A 127 -1.37 -12.06 7.57
N TYR A 128 -1.08 -10.80 7.21
CA TYR A 128 -2.02 -9.84 6.62
C TYR A 128 -1.35 -9.15 5.42
N GLU A 129 -0.72 -9.95 4.56
CA GLU A 129 -0.07 -9.47 3.34
C GLU A 129 -1.11 -9.28 2.21
N TYR A 130 -0.70 -8.69 1.09
CA TYR A 130 -1.60 -8.35 -0.02
C TYR A 130 -2.36 -9.56 -0.59
N ASP A 131 -1.71 -10.72 -0.65
CA ASP A 131 -2.32 -11.96 -1.14
C ASP A 131 -3.39 -12.50 -0.17
N ASP A 132 -3.17 -12.37 1.14
CA ASP A 132 -4.18 -12.69 2.15
C ASP A 132 -5.41 -11.80 2.00
N ILE A 133 -5.20 -10.49 1.88
CA ILE A 133 -6.28 -9.50 1.71
C ILE A 133 -7.03 -9.72 0.40
N ALA A 134 -6.31 -9.97 -0.69
CA ALA A 134 -6.91 -10.27 -1.99
C ALA A 134 -7.83 -11.49 -1.93
N ARG A 135 -7.36 -12.58 -1.32
CA ARG A 135 -8.15 -13.80 -1.15
C ARG A 135 -9.37 -13.60 -0.27
N ASP A 136 -9.19 -13.00 0.90
CA ASP A 136 -10.23 -12.94 1.93
C ASP A 136 -11.31 -11.90 1.64
N TYR A 137 -10.97 -10.80 0.95
CA TYR A 137 -11.88 -9.66 0.74
C TYR A 137 -12.23 -9.39 -0.73
N LYS A 138 -11.49 -9.95 -1.68
CA LYS A 138 -11.69 -9.71 -3.11
C LYS A 138 -11.88 -11.00 -3.91
N SER A 139 -11.80 -12.17 -3.27
CA SER A 139 -11.87 -13.48 -3.93
C SER A 139 -10.86 -13.66 -5.06
N MET A 140 -9.69 -13.02 -4.92
CA MET A 140 -8.59 -13.07 -5.89
C MET A 140 -7.46 -13.94 -5.35
N MET A 141 -6.90 -14.80 -6.20
CA MET A 141 -5.71 -15.58 -5.87
C MET A 141 -4.50 -14.93 -6.51
N LEU A 142 -3.65 -14.33 -5.68
CA LEU A 142 -2.40 -13.69 -6.13
C LEU A 142 -1.20 -14.48 -5.62
N PRO A 143 -0.09 -14.51 -6.37
CA PRO A 143 1.13 -15.11 -5.87
C PRO A 143 1.65 -14.30 -4.68
N SER A 144 2.02 -15.01 -3.61
CA SER A 144 2.57 -14.39 -2.41
C SER A 144 3.95 -13.77 -2.65
N ARG A 145 4.38 -12.88 -1.77
CA ARG A 145 5.75 -12.33 -1.80
C ARG A 145 6.79 -13.44 -1.80
N LYS A 146 6.61 -14.52 -1.02
CA LYS A 146 7.54 -15.65 -0.94
C LYS A 146 7.61 -16.49 -2.22
N GLU A 147 6.54 -16.51 -3.01
CA GLU A 147 6.51 -17.17 -4.32
C GLU A 147 7.22 -16.36 -5.39
N LEU A 148 7.19 -15.02 -5.29
CA LEU A 148 7.78 -14.12 -6.27
C LEU A 148 9.25 -13.79 -5.98
N ILE A 149 9.64 -13.74 -4.71
CA ILE A 149 10.98 -13.35 -4.26
C ILE A 149 11.66 -14.50 -3.52
N ASP A 150 12.88 -14.80 -3.95
CA ASP A 150 13.79 -15.70 -3.26
C ASP A 150 15.24 -15.17 -3.33
N LYS A 151 16.23 -15.97 -2.90
CA LYS A 151 17.65 -15.58 -2.96
C LYS A 151 18.17 -15.37 -4.38
N LYS A 152 17.53 -15.96 -5.39
CA LYS A 152 17.91 -15.83 -6.81
C LYS A 152 17.15 -14.71 -7.51
N HIS A 153 15.98 -14.38 -6.98
CA HIS A 153 15.08 -13.35 -7.52
C HIS A 153 14.77 -12.35 -6.40
N PRO A 154 15.71 -11.47 -6.01
CA PRO A 154 15.51 -10.49 -4.95
C PRO A 154 14.59 -9.36 -5.40
N MET A 155 14.14 -8.56 -4.45
CA MET A 155 13.34 -7.36 -4.70
C MET A 155 14.07 -6.35 -5.59
N VAL A 156 15.35 -6.16 -5.33
CA VAL A 156 16.24 -5.23 -6.05
C VAL A 156 17.48 -5.97 -6.52
N THR A 157 17.92 -5.69 -7.74
CA THR A 157 19.17 -6.20 -8.32
C THR A 157 19.97 -5.04 -8.87
N ASP A 158 21.21 -4.88 -8.44
CA ASP A 158 22.13 -3.80 -8.87
C ASP A 158 21.52 -2.39 -8.74
N GLY A 159 20.74 -2.14 -7.68
CA GLY A 159 20.10 -0.85 -7.43
C GLY A 159 18.82 -0.60 -8.23
N VAL A 160 18.34 -1.57 -8.99
CA VAL A 160 17.13 -1.49 -9.81
C VAL A 160 16.07 -2.46 -9.29
N LEU A 161 14.82 -2.00 -9.20
CA LEU A 161 13.70 -2.83 -8.80
C LEU A 161 13.49 -3.97 -9.82
N SER A 162 13.48 -5.21 -9.34
CA SER A 162 13.28 -6.38 -10.19
C SER A 162 11.83 -6.45 -10.72
N ASP A 163 11.59 -7.24 -11.75
CA ASP A 163 10.22 -7.46 -12.27
C ASP A 163 9.30 -8.06 -11.18
N ALA A 164 9.82 -8.95 -10.34
CA ALA A 164 9.10 -9.47 -9.18
C ALA A 164 8.80 -8.37 -8.18
N GLY A 165 9.77 -7.48 -7.91
CA GLY A 165 9.58 -6.32 -7.03
C GLY A 165 8.52 -5.34 -7.54
N LYS A 166 8.53 -5.04 -8.84
CA LYS A 166 7.50 -4.20 -9.48
C LYS A 166 6.10 -4.82 -9.33
N LYS A 167 6.02 -6.13 -9.55
CA LYS A 167 4.76 -6.88 -9.44
C LYS A 167 4.20 -6.84 -8.01
N ILE A 168 5.05 -7.06 -7.01
CA ILE A 168 4.66 -6.99 -5.59
C ILE A 168 4.16 -5.59 -5.24
N MET A 169 4.91 -4.54 -5.59
CA MET A 169 4.48 -3.17 -5.32
C MET A 169 3.18 -2.81 -6.03
N GLY A 170 3.00 -3.29 -7.27
CA GLY A 170 1.75 -3.15 -8.00
C GLY A 170 0.57 -3.81 -7.30
N TYR A 171 0.74 -5.03 -6.82
CA TYR A 171 -0.29 -5.73 -6.05
C TYR A 171 -0.59 -5.02 -4.73
N GLU A 172 0.44 -4.60 -3.99
CA GLU A 172 0.25 -3.89 -2.73
C GLU A 172 -0.54 -2.59 -2.91
N ALA A 173 -0.21 -1.77 -3.89
CA ALA A 173 -0.92 -0.53 -4.16
C ALA A 173 -2.38 -0.78 -4.60
N TYR A 174 -2.59 -1.70 -5.54
CA TYR A 174 -3.92 -2.04 -6.05
C TYR A 174 -4.80 -2.64 -4.95
N ILE A 175 -4.33 -3.66 -4.26
CA ILE A 175 -5.09 -4.34 -3.20
C ILE A 175 -5.34 -3.40 -2.02
N SER A 176 -4.40 -2.53 -1.65
CA SER A 176 -4.62 -1.55 -0.58
C SER A 176 -5.82 -0.65 -0.88
N ARG A 177 -5.94 -0.13 -2.11
CA ARG A 177 -7.10 0.67 -2.49
C ARG A 177 -8.38 -0.16 -2.54
N GLU A 178 -8.34 -1.32 -3.17
CA GLU A 178 -9.51 -2.21 -3.30
C GLU A 178 -10.02 -2.75 -1.96
N ALA A 179 -9.16 -2.82 -0.95
CA ALA A 179 -9.52 -3.28 0.39
C ALA A 179 -10.24 -2.24 1.25
N ILE A 180 -10.19 -0.95 0.90
CA ILE A 180 -10.79 0.13 1.70
C ILE A 180 -12.26 -0.15 1.98
N GLN A 181 -13.07 -0.39 0.95
CA GLN A 181 -14.50 -0.58 1.09
C GLN A 181 -14.86 -1.86 1.87
N PRO A 182 -14.38 -3.06 1.48
CA PRO A 182 -14.76 -4.28 2.20
C PRO A 182 -14.26 -4.29 3.66
N LEU A 183 -13.09 -3.75 3.97
CA LEU A 183 -12.61 -3.64 5.35
C LEU A 183 -13.39 -2.59 6.15
N SER A 184 -13.72 -1.45 5.56
CA SER A 184 -14.57 -0.44 6.20
C SER A 184 -15.96 -1.00 6.54
N ASP A 185 -16.55 -1.76 5.62
CA ASP A 185 -17.85 -2.41 5.84
C ASP A 185 -17.77 -3.43 6.98
N LYS A 186 -16.72 -4.23 7.04
CA LYS A 186 -16.51 -5.21 8.11
C LYS A 186 -16.25 -4.55 9.47
N LEU A 187 -15.43 -3.52 9.53
CA LEU A 187 -15.20 -2.76 10.76
C LEU A 187 -16.50 -2.13 11.28
N THR A 188 -17.34 -1.64 10.38
CA THR A 188 -18.65 -1.06 10.73
C THR A 188 -19.63 -2.16 11.20
N GLU A 189 -19.72 -3.28 10.50
CA GLU A 189 -20.55 -4.44 10.87
C GLU A 189 -20.20 -4.97 12.27
N LEU A 190 -18.89 -5.02 12.58
CA LEU A 190 -18.38 -5.50 13.88
C LEU A 190 -18.37 -4.42 14.97
N GLU A 191 -18.84 -3.21 14.69
CA GLU A 191 -18.80 -2.06 15.60
C GLU A 191 -17.38 -1.70 16.07
N MET A 192 -16.37 -1.92 15.20
CA MET A 192 -14.94 -1.71 15.49
C MET A 192 -14.35 -0.46 14.81
N MET A 193 -15.14 0.31 14.08
CA MET A 193 -14.62 1.49 13.37
C MET A 193 -14.07 2.55 14.34
N ASP A 194 -14.75 2.79 15.45
CA ASP A 194 -14.28 3.73 16.48
C ASP A 194 -13.01 3.21 17.14
N LEU A 195 -12.95 1.91 17.46
CA LEU A 195 -11.73 1.29 17.97
C LEU A 195 -10.55 1.49 17.00
N TYR A 196 -10.78 1.23 15.72
CA TYR A 196 -9.77 1.41 14.68
C TYR A 196 -9.27 2.85 14.61
N ARG A 197 -10.19 3.82 14.58
CA ARG A 197 -9.88 5.25 14.39
C ARG A 197 -9.33 5.94 15.63
N GLU A 198 -9.90 5.66 16.79
CA GLU A 198 -9.65 6.43 18.02
C GLU A 198 -8.65 5.75 18.96
N ILE A 199 -8.39 4.47 18.76
CA ILE A 199 -7.47 3.71 19.62
C ILE A 199 -6.30 3.16 18.80
N GLU A 200 -6.56 2.35 17.77
CA GLU A 200 -5.50 1.61 17.07
C GLU A 200 -4.61 2.52 16.21
N ILE A 201 -5.17 3.45 15.46
CA ILE A 201 -4.38 4.42 14.69
C ILE A 201 -3.51 5.29 15.62
N PRO A 202 -4.02 5.94 16.67
CA PRO A 202 -3.19 6.65 17.64
C PRO A 202 -2.13 5.76 18.32
N THR A 203 -2.47 4.52 18.64
CA THR A 203 -1.52 3.57 19.24
C THR A 203 -0.35 3.27 18.30
N MET A 204 -0.61 3.15 17.01
CA MET A 204 0.44 2.96 15.99
C MET A 204 1.46 4.12 16.02
N PHE A 205 1.00 5.37 16.14
CA PHE A 205 1.88 6.54 16.29
C PHE A 205 2.67 6.50 17.59
N ALA A 206 2.02 6.17 18.70
CA ALA A 206 2.69 6.06 20.00
C ALA A 206 3.78 4.98 19.99
N LEU A 207 3.51 3.82 19.40
CA LEU A 207 4.50 2.74 19.25
C LEU A 207 5.67 3.17 18.38
N HIS A 208 5.42 3.85 17.26
CA HIS A 208 6.47 4.39 16.42
C HIS A 208 7.36 5.37 17.18
N ASP A 209 6.78 6.31 17.92
CA ASP A 209 7.54 7.28 18.73
C ASP A 209 8.39 6.59 19.81
N MET A 210 7.90 5.53 20.42
CA MET A 210 8.67 4.74 21.38
C MET A 210 9.87 4.05 20.72
N GLU A 211 9.68 3.44 19.56
CA GLU A 211 10.75 2.80 18.79
C GLU A 211 11.84 3.80 18.38
N VAL A 212 11.45 4.97 17.88
CA VAL A 212 12.39 6.05 17.51
C VAL A 212 13.19 6.54 18.70
N ARG A 213 12.61 6.58 19.92
CA ARG A 213 13.28 6.95 21.16
C ARG A 213 14.12 5.83 21.78
N GLY A 214 14.13 4.65 21.17
CA GLY A 214 14.90 3.49 21.64
C GLY A 214 14.31 2.78 22.85
N ILE A 215 13.02 2.91 23.08
CA ILE A 215 12.28 2.15 24.10
C ILE A 215 11.74 0.88 23.40
N HIS A 216 12.30 -0.26 23.76
CA HIS A 216 11.92 -1.58 23.21
C HIS A 216 11.09 -2.38 24.21
#